data_8923f4f91f2cecdbee5d3aa2015a0905
#
_entry.id   8923f4f91f2cecdbee5d3aa2015a0905
#
_cell.length_a   1.000
_cell.length_b   1.000
_cell.length_c   1.000
_cell.angle_alpha   90.00
_cell.angle_beta   90.00
_cell.angle_gamma   90.00
#
_symmetry.space_group_name_H-M   'P 1'
#
loop_
_entity.id
_entity.type
_entity.pdbx_description
1 polymer ?
#
loop_
_entity_poly.entity_id
_entity_poly.type
_entity_poly.pdbx_seq_one_letter_code
_entity_poly.pdbx_strand_id
1 'polypeptide(L)'
;MTVIVPAYNEAASVADTIRSLQAQTERPFEITVVDDCSTDGTGDVARALGVTVVRPPHNTGSKAGAQSFGLRRVRTLLTVAIDADTVLAPDALERLLPAFERPEVAAACGFVLPQRVRSVWERGRYIEYLFAFTFYKQLQEYYGKPLISSGCFSMYRTAILREQGGWSDRTMAEDMDLTWSLYQGGHAVRFVPEAVCYPIEPRTFTLMATQLRRWSHGFVQNVRLHWRGLLTVPYLRSAVAVAFWDATIAAAVYLVVLPLLAVLLARPWILLGYVIDAPAVLVPVLAGAARRREIRRALASVPAFFVLRTVNALFFLRAVCAEFVLGRSLHVYEKGH
;
A
#
# COMPACT_ATOMS: atom_id res chain seq x y z
N MET A 1 -19.20 -11.52 4.55
CA MET A 1 -18.45 -10.29 4.25
C MET A 1 -18.97 -9.65 2.98
N THR A 2 -18.89 -8.33 2.86
CA THR A 2 -19.13 -7.57 1.62
C THR A 2 -17.81 -7.00 1.12
N VAL A 3 -17.54 -7.14 -0.17
CA VAL A 3 -16.34 -6.57 -0.81
C VAL A 3 -16.71 -5.25 -1.47
N ILE A 4 -15.94 -4.19 -1.21
CA ILE A 4 -16.02 -2.89 -1.86
C ILE A 4 -14.84 -2.75 -2.83
N VAL A 5 -15.13 -2.50 -4.10
CA VAL A 5 -14.16 -2.25 -5.17
C VAL A 5 -14.38 -0.83 -5.68
N PRO A 6 -13.63 0.18 -5.19
CA PRO A 6 -13.69 1.53 -5.76
C PRO A 6 -13.06 1.50 -7.16
N ALA A 7 -13.75 2.07 -8.15
CA ALA A 7 -13.29 2.05 -9.53
C ALA A 7 -13.54 3.39 -10.22
N TYR A 8 -12.49 3.94 -10.84
CA TYR A 8 -12.55 5.11 -11.70
C TYR A 8 -11.69 4.91 -12.94
N ASN A 9 -12.34 4.73 -14.11
CA ASN A 9 -11.66 4.41 -15.36
C ASN A 9 -10.77 3.16 -15.26
N GLU A 10 -11.39 2.02 -14.90
CA GLU A 10 -10.75 0.71 -14.69
C GLU A 10 -11.34 -0.39 -15.60
N ALA A 11 -11.92 -0.04 -16.73
CA ALA A 11 -12.52 -1.03 -17.65
C ALA A 11 -11.55 -2.14 -18.08
N ALA A 12 -10.24 -1.83 -18.14
CA ALA A 12 -9.20 -2.77 -18.53
C ALA A 12 -8.81 -3.80 -17.44
N SER A 13 -9.07 -3.52 -16.16
CA SER A 13 -8.58 -4.31 -15.02
C SER A 13 -9.70 -4.90 -14.17
N VAL A 14 -10.81 -4.18 -13.98
CA VAL A 14 -11.89 -4.53 -13.05
C VAL A 14 -12.46 -5.93 -13.25
N ALA A 15 -12.48 -6.43 -14.51
CA ALA A 15 -12.98 -7.77 -14.80
C ALA A 15 -12.15 -8.88 -14.15
N ASP A 16 -10.83 -8.77 -14.16
CA ASP A 16 -9.94 -9.76 -13.56
C ASP A 16 -10.03 -9.73 -12.03
N THR A 17 -10.16 -8.54 -11.44
CA THR A 17 -10.43 -8.36 -10.00
C THR A 17 -11.73 -9.06 -9.61
N ILE A 18 -12.85 -8.78 -10.31
CA ILE A 18 -14.16 -9.40 -10.01
C ILE A 18 -14.09 -10.93 -10.15
N ARG A 19 -13.50 -11.45 -11.22
CA ARG A 19 -13.35 -12.91 -11.42
C ARG A 19 -12.55 -13.55 -10.29
N SER A 20 -11.49 -12.90 -9.81
CA SER A 20 -10.69 -13.40 -8.69
C SER A 20 -11.47 -13.45 -7.38
N LEU A 21 -12.39 -12.51 -7.17
CA LEU A 21 -13.29 -12.48 -6.01
C LEU A 21 -14.38 -13.56 -6.11
N GLN A 22 -14.93 -13.79 -7.30
CA GLN A 22 -15.93 -14.85 -7.54
C GLN A 22 -15.33 -16.26 -7.42
N ALA A 23 -14.02 -16.40 -7.65
CA ALA A 23 -13.27 -17.65 -7.59
C ALA A 23 -12.69 -17.95 -6.19
N GLN A 24 -12.96 -17.13 -5.17
CA GLN A 24 -12.47 -17.38 -3.80
C GLN A 24 -13.07 -18.64 -3.20
N THR A 25 -12.25 -19.38 -2.42
CA THR A 25 -12.71 -20.55 -1.63
C THR A 25 -13.76 -20.13 -0.61
N GLU A 26 -13.54 -19.03 0.08
CA GLU A 26 -14.55 -18.38 0.92
C GLU A 26 -15.21 -17.24 0.14
N ARG A 27 -16.41 -17.49 -0.35
CA ARG A 27 -17.13 -16.54 -1.21
C ARG A 27 -17.68 -15.36 -0.42
N PRO A 28 -17.52 -14.13 -0.90
CA PRO A 28 -18.16 -12.96 -0.31
C PRO A 28 -19.69 -13.07 -0.44
N PHE A 29 -20.41 -12.51 0.54
CA PHE A 29 -21.87 -12.39 0.47
C PHE A 29 -22.27 -11.45 -0.68
N GLU A 30 -21.51 -10.39 -0.88
CA GLU A 30 -21.75 -9.39 -1.92
C GLU A 30 -20.45 -8.78 -2.40
N ILE A 31 -20.34 -8.56 -3.72
CA ILE A 31 -19.29 -7.76 -4.35
C ILE A 31 -19.95 -6.48 -4.86
N THR A 32 -19.54 -5.34 -4.32
CA THR A 32 -20.04 -4.02 -4.70
C THR A 32 -18.92 -3.22 -5.37
N VAL A 33 -19.05 -2.98 -6.66
CA VAL A 33 -18.20 -2.04 -7.40
C VAL A 33 -18.77 -0.64 -7.25
N VAL A 34 -17.96 0.28 -6.74
CA VAL A 34 -18.29 1.71 -6.68
C VAL A 34 -17.70 2.38 -7.91
N ASP A 35 -18.50 2.54 -8.94
CA ASP A 35 -18.13 3.23 -10.19
C ASP A 35 -18.18 4.75 -9.95
N ASP A 36 -17.03 5.33 -9.61
CA ASP A 36 -16.90 6.74 -9.22
C ASP A 36 -16.95 7.69 -10.43
N CYS A 37 -18.03 7.60 -11.20
CA CYS A 37 -18.28 8.38 -12.41
C CYS A 37 -17.30 8.10 -13.56
N SER A 38 -16.94 6.84 -13.78
CA SER A 38 -16.10 6.43 -14.93
C SER A 38 -16.74 6.79 -16.28
N THR A 39 -15.87 7.03 -17.26
CA THR A 39 -16.23 7.40 -18.64
C THR A 39 -15.82 6.34 -19.67
N ASP A 40 -15.14 5.27 -19.23
CA ASP A 40 -14.54 4.22 -20.07
C ASP A 40 -15.36 2.91 -20.15
N GLY A 41 -16.57 2.88 -19.53
CA GLY A 41 -17.41 1.69 -19.47
C GLY A 41 -17.11 0.75 -18.30
N THR A 42 -16.31 1.15 -17.31
CA THR A 42 -15.98 0.35 -16.12
C THR A 42 -17.22 -0.26 -15.45
N GLY A 43 -18.27 0.57 -15.22
CA GLY A 43 -19.51 0.11 -14.59
C GLY A 43 -20.26 -0.92 -15.42
N ASP A 44 -20.21 -0.84 -16.74
CA ASP A 44 -20.87 -1.80 -17.64
C ASP A 44 -20.15 -3.15 -17.65
N VAL A 45 -18.81 -3.13 -17.65
CA VAL A 45 -17.98 -4.34 -17.48
C VAL A 45 -18.30 -5.05 -16.16
N ALA A 46 -18.42 -4.30 -15.08
CA ALA A 46 -18.76 -4.87 -13.78
C ALA A 46 -20.18 -5.47 -13.75
N ARG A 47 -21.19 -4.76 -14.31
CA ARG A 47 -22.57 -5.26 -14.39
C ARG A 47 -22.68 -6.55 -15.22
N ALA A 48 -21.93 -6.63 -16.32
CA ALA A 48 -21.90 -7.83 -17.16
C ALA A 48 -21.38 -9.08 -16.44
N LEU A 49 -20.60 -8.91 -15.34
CA LEU A 49 -20.13 -9.98 -14.48
C LEU A 49 -21.08 -10.31 -13.32
N GLY A 50 -22.26 -9.72 -13.27
CA GLY A 50 -23.32 -10.03 -12.30
C GLY A 50 -23.07 -9.52 -10.87
N VAL A 51 -22.20 -8.52 -10.69
CA VAL A 51 -21.96 -7.90 -9.39
C VAL A 51 -22.77 -6.61 -9.20
N THR A 52 -22.97 -6.22 -7.94
CA THR A 52 -23.63 -4.95 -7.61
C THR A 52 -22.76 -3.78 -8.04
N VAL A 53 -23.31 -2.85 -8.83
CA VAL A 53 -22.65 -1.61 -9.21
C VAL A 53 -23.42 -0.43 -8.64
N VAL A 54 -22.73 0.39 -7.85
CA VAL A 54 -23.27 1.64 -7.30
C VAL A 54 -22.46 2.81 -7.86
N ARG A 55 -23.16 3.90 -8.17
CA ARG A 55 -22.54 5.11 -8.72
C ARG A 55 -22.94 6.31 -7.88
N PRO A 56 -21.98 7.07 -7.33
CA PRO A 56 -22.30 8.34 -6.65
C PRO A 56 -22.85 9.36 -7.66
N PRO A 57 -23.59 10.39 -7.20
CA PRO A 57 -24.19 11.39 -8.10
C PRO A 57 -23.15 12.24 -8.82
N HIS A 58 -21.95 12.35 -8.28
CA HIS A 58 -20.78 13.01 -8.87
C HIS A 58 -19.52 12.27 -8.44
N ASN A 59 -18.42 12.47 -9.16
CA ASN A 59 -17.11 11.92 -8.78
C ASN A 59 -16.74 12.38 -7.37
N THR A 60 -16.34 11.44 -6.52
CA THR A 60 -16.04 11.73 -5.09
C THR A 60 -14.68 12.40 -4.90
N GLY A 61 -13.86 12.47 -5.95
CA GLY A 61 -12.55 13.12 -5.95
C GLY A 61 -11.42 12.28 -5.35
N SER A 62 -11.74 11.13 -4.75
CA SER A 62 -10.73 10.26 -4.13
C SER A 62 -11.20 8.82 -4.00
N LYS A 63 -10.24 7.89 -3.90
CA LYS A 63 -10.51 6.49 -3.57
C LYS A 63 -11.25 6.36 -2.23
N ALA A 64 -10.82 7.11 -1.22
CA ALA A 64 -11.44 7.16 0.11
C ALA A 64 -12.92 7.54 0.04
N GLY A 65 -13.27 8.55 -0.77
CA GLY A 65 -14.65 8.98 -1.00
C GLY A 65 -15.50 7.88 -1.61
N ALA A 66 -14.99 7.21 -2.65
CA ALA A 66 -15.68 6.09 -3.29
C ALA A 66 -15.87 4.90 -2.32
N GLN A 67 -14.83 4.53 -1.57
CA GLN A 67 -14.93 3.47 -0.55
C GLN A 67 -15.94 3.81 0.54
N SER A 68 -15.92 5.02 1.06
CA SER A 68 -16.85 5.49 2.09
C SER A 68 -18.29 5.60 1.56
N PHE A 69 -18.49 5.90 0.28
CA PHE A 69 -19.80 5.82 -0.38
C PHE A 69 -20.33 4.39 -0.41
N GLY A 70 -19.49 3.41 -0.76
CA GLY A 70 -19.82 1.99 -0.75
C GLY A 70 -20.14 1.47 0.65
N LEU A 71 -19.37 1.87 1.66
CA LEU A 71 -19.51 1.44 3.05
C LEU A 71 -20.92 1.71 3.62
N ARG A 72 -21.60 2.77 3.18
CA ARG A 72 -22.97 3.09 3.63
C ARG A 72 -23.96 1.98 3.32
N ARG A 73 -23.69 1.12 2.33
CA ARG A 73 -24.58 0.02 1.89
C ARG A 73 -24.21 -1.34 2.48
N VAL A 74 -23.03 -1.49 3.05
CA VAL A 74 -22.58 -2.75 3.63
C VAL A 74 -23.46 -3.13 4.82
N ARG A 75 -23.92 -4.39 4.87
CA ARG A 75 -24.75 -4.91 5.98
C ARG A 75 -24.09 -6.08 6.70
N THR A 76 -22.97 -6.56 6.21
CA THR A 76 -22.25 -7.70 6.78
C THR A 76 -21.31 -7.29 7.91
N LEU A 77 -20.93 -8.24 8.76
CA LEU A 77 -20.02 -8.01 9.89
C LEU A 77 -18.61 -7.57 9.47
N LEU A 78 -18.17 -8.04 8.29
CA LEU A 78 -16.85 -7.74 7.75
C LEU A 78 -16.99 -7.04 6.40
N THR A 79 -16.14 -6.03 6.19
CA THR A 79 -15.98 -5.28 4.93
C THR A 79 -14.58 -5.56 4.38
N VAL A 80 -14.49 -5.94 3.12
CA VAL A 80 -13.22 -6.05 2.40
C VAL A 80 -13.10 -4.85 1.46
N ALA A 81 -11.95 -4.17 1.49
CA ALA A 81 -11.57 -3.17 0.52
C ALA A 81 -10.48 -3.73 -0.39
N ILE A 82 -10.69 -3.64 -1.69
CA ILE A 82 -9.73 -4.10 -2.71
C ILE A 82 -9.71 -3.13 -3.89
N ASP A 83 -8.52 -2.86 -4.44
CA ASP A 83 -8.39 -2.02 -5.63
C ASP A 83 -8.92 -2.72 -6.89
N ALA A 84 -9.46 -1.94 -7.83
CA ALA A 84 -10.07 -2.44 -9.07
C ALA A 84 -9.08 -3.06 -10.07
N ASP A 85 -7.78 -2.99 -9.77
CA ASP A 85 -6.66 -3.55 -10.53
C ASP A 85 -5.93 -4.68 -9.80
N THR A 86 -6.47 -5.15 -8.68
CA THR A 86 -5.85 -6.13 -7.81
C THR A 86 -6.54 -7.49 -7.92
N VAL A 87 -5.77 -8.54 -8.19
CA VAL A 87 -6.22 -9.93 -8.25
C VAL A 87 -5.84 -10.63 -6.95
N LEU A 88 -6.72 -11.45 -6.39
CA LEU A 88 -6.47 -12.24 -5.18
C LEU A 88 -6.00 -13.65 -5.51
N ALA A 89 -5.17 -14.23 -4.63
CA ALA A 89 -4.97 -15.67 -4.57
C ALA A 89 -6.30 -16.37 -4.21
N PRO A 90 -6.54 -17.62 -4.66
CA PRO A 90 -7.85 -18.27 -4.52
C PRO A 90 -8.36 -18.42 -3.10
N ASP A 91 -7.49 -18.47 -2.11
CA ASP A 91 -7.80 -18.66 -0.68
C ASP A 91 -7.55 -17.40 0.17
N ALA A 92 -7.33 -16.24 -0.47
CA ALA A 92 -6.90 -15.03 0.22
C ALA A 92 -7.93 -14.52 1.25
N LEU A 93 -9.23 -14.56 0.93
CA LEU A 93 -10.29 -14.16 1.86
C LEU A 93 -10.39 -15.12 3.05
N GLU A 94 -10.34 -16.42 2.78
CA GLU A 94 -10.36 -17.47 3.81
C GLU A 94 -9.22 -17.29 4.81
N ARG A 95 -8.00 -16.97 4.31
CA ARG A 95 -6.80 -16.77 5.15
C ARG A 95 -6.90 -15.57 6.08
N LEU A 96 -7.68 -14.54 5.74
CA LEU A 96 -7.86 -13.37 6.60
C LEU A 96 -8.84 -13.61 7.75
N LEU A 97 -9.81 -14.51 7.61
CA LEU A 97 -10.91 -14.69 8.58
C LEU A 97 -10.44 -15.02 10.00
N PRO A 98 -9.46 -15.93 10.23
CA PRO A 98 -9.01 -16.27 11.59
C PRO A 98 -8.48 -15.07 12.38
N ALA A 99 -7.99 -14.01 11.71
CA ALA A 99 -7.56 -12.80 12.39
C ALA A 99 -8.70 -12.13 13.18
N PHE A 100 -9.96 -12.31 12.74
CA PHE A 100 -11.15 -11.70 13.32
C PHE A 100 -11.82 -12.56 14.42
N GLU A 101 -11.27 -13.70 14.78
CA GLU A 101 -11.69 -14.46 15.98
C GLU A 101 -11.41 -13.66 17.24
N ARG A 102 -10.42 -12.79 17.21
CA ARG A 102 -10.09 -11.86 18.29
C ARG A 102 -10.92 -10.59 18.19
N PRO A 103 -11.73 -10.23 19.20
CA PRO A 103 -12.64 -9.09 19.14
C PRO A 103 -11.92 -7.75 19.03
N GLU A 104 -10.68 -7.62 19.53
CA GLU A 104 -9.86 -6.41 19.45
C GLU A 104 -9.32 -6.12 18.04
N VAL A 105 -9.35 -7.10 17.13
CA VAL A 105 -8.86 -6.92 15.77
C VAL A 105 -9.89 -6.18 14.92
N ALA A 106 -9.55 -4.97 14.52
CA ALA A 106 -10.38 -4.12 13.68
C ALA A 106 -10.08 -4.29 12.19
N ALA A 107 -8.83 -4.60 11.82
CA ALA A 107 -8.42 -4.76 10.44
C ALA A 107 -7.38 -5.88 10.28
N ALA A 108 -7.37 -6.51 9.11
CA ALA A 108 -6.34 -7.44 8.68
C ALA A 108 -6.00 -7.23 7.21
N CYS A 109 -4.71 -7.33 6.86
CA CYS A 109 -4.24 -7.17 5.49
C CYS A 109 -3.32 -8.31 5.08
N GLY A 110 -3.24 -8.53 3.76
CA GLY A 110 -2.46 -9.60 3.16
C GLY A 110 -1.08 -9.19 2.68
N PHE A 111 -0.39 -10.15 2.06
CA PHE A 111 0.89 -10.01 1.39
C PHE A 111 0.67 -9.50 -0.04
N VAL A 112 1.43 -8.49 -0.43
CA VAL A 112 1.32 -7.86 -1.75
C VAL A 112 2.49 -8.28 -2.63
N LEU A 113 2.21 -8.66 -3.86
CA LEU A 113 3.20 -8.90 -4.92
C LEU A 113 2.72 -8.30 -6.23
N PRO A 114 3.59 -7.75 -7.08
CA PRO A 114 3.19 -7.26 -8.38
C PRO A 114 2.62 -8.38 -9.25
N GLN A 115 1.53 -8.12 -9.96
CA GLN A 115 0.94 -9.06 -10.92
C GLN A 115 1.91 -9.38 -12.08
N ARG A 116 2.73 -8.40 -12.47
CA ARG A 116 3.75 -8.52 -13.51
C ARG A 116 5.09 -7.99 -13.01
N VAL A 117 6.19 -8.58 -13.53
CA VAL A 117 7.56 -8.21 -13.16
C VAL A 117 8.40 -8.17 -14.46
N ARG A 118 8.16 -7.14 -15.29
CA ARG A 118 8.78 -7.00 -16.62
C ARG A 118 9.63 -5.75 -16.75
N SER A 119 9.04 -4.57 -16.48
CA SER A 119 9.74 -3.28 -16.54
C SER A 119 10.72 -3.12 -15.36
N VAL A 120 11.64 -2.15 -15.45
CA VAL A 120 12.54 -1.81 -14.35
C VAL A 120 11.76 -1.39 -13.10
N TRP A 121 10.63 -0.73 -13.27
CA TRP A 121 9.77 -0.26 -12.17
C TRP A 121 9.05 -1.40 -11.47
N GLU A 122 8.42 -2.31 -12.23
CA GLU A 122 7.80 -3.52 -11.70
C GLU A 122 8.81 -4.43 -11.00
N ARG A 123 10.03 -4.57 -11.54
CA ARG A 123 11.12 -5.34 -10.91
C ARG A 123 11.60 -4.70 -9.62
N GLY A 124 11.79 -3.39 -9.61
CA GLY A 124 12.15 -2.65 -8.40
C GLY A 124 11.10 -2.81 -7.31
N ARG A 125 9.82 -2.65 -7.67
CA ARG A 125 8.68 -2.84 -6.76
C ARG A 125 8.56 -4.27 -6.24
N TYR A 126 8.84 -5.27 -7.07
CA TYR A 126 8.84 -6.67 -6.66
C TYR A 126 9.85 -6.94 -5.54
N ILE A 127 11.08 -6.41 -5.65
CA ILE A 127 12.10 -6.55 -4.58
C ILE A 127 11.70 -5.76 -3.33
N GLU A 128 11.21 -4.54 -3.51
CA GLU A 128 10.73 -3.71 -2.40
C GLU A 128 9.61 -4.42 -1.62
N TYR A 129 8.63 -5.00 -2.30
CA TYR A 129 7.55 -5.77 -1.66
C TYR A 129 8.05 -7.05 -1.01
N LEU A 130 8.91 -7.83 -1.67
CA LEU A 130 9.52 -8.98 -1.03
C LEU A 130 10.22 -8.59 0.27
N PHE A 131 11.01 -7.53 0.27
CA PHE A 131 11.68 -7.03 1.47
C PHE A 131 10.68 -6.57 2.53
N ALA A 132 9.77 -5.68 2.15
CA ALA A 132 8.80 -5.09 3.07
C ALA A 132 7.89 -6.13 3.72
N PHE A 133 7.36 -7.08 2.95
CA PHE A 133 6.39 -8.06 3.44
C PHE A 133 7.02 -9.34 4.01
N THR A 134 8.27 -9.66 3.65
CA THR A 134 8.99 -10.81 4.24
C THR A 134 9.72 -10.44 5.52
N PHE A 135 10.14 -9.19 5.68
CA PHE A 135 10.90 -8.74 6.84
C PHE A 135 10.15 -7.69 7.67
N TYR A 136 10.00 -6.47 7.15
CA TYR A 136 9.46 -5.36 7.95
C TYR A 136 8.05 -5.62 8.47
N LYS A 137 7.15 -6.06 7.64
CA LYS A 137 5.76 -6.24 8.02
C LYS A 137 5.57 -7.44 8.96
N GLN A 138 6.39 -8.49 8.80
CA GLN A 138 6.39 -9.61 9.76
C GLN A 138 6.96 -9.18 11.13
N LEU A 139 8.01 -8.37 11.14
CA LEU A 139 8.53 -7.80 12.37
C LEU A 139 7.48 -6.91 13.07
N GLN A 140 6.79 -6.07 12.31
CA GLN A 140 5.70 -5.23 12.80
C GLN A 140 4.52 -6.07 13.32
N GLU A 141 4.19 -7.20 12.66
CA GLU A 141 3.18 -8.15 13.11
C GLU A 141 3.58 -8.82 14.42
N TYR A 142 4.84 -9.20 14.59
CA TYR A 142 5.35 -9.75 15.85
C TYR A 142 5.08 -8.81 17.04
N TYR A 143 5.21 -7.50 16.83
CA TYR A 143 4.86 -6.48 17.81
C TYR A 143 3.38 -6.07 17.80
N GLY A 144 2.56 -6.70 16.96
CA GLY A 144 1.13 -6.42 16.83
C GLY A 144 0.79 -5.03 16.29
N LYS A 145 1.71 -4.41 15.52
CA LYS A 145 1.58 -3.04 14.99
C LYS A 145 2.04 -2.92 13.53
N PRO A 146 1.43 -3.64 12.57
CA PRO A 146 1.65 -3.34 11.16
C PRO A 146 1.44 -1.86 10.87
N LEU A 147 2.43 -1.23 10.23
CA LEU A 147 2.40 0.22 9.99
C LEU A 147 1.23 0.67 9.12
N ILE A 148 0.80 -0.20 8.21
CA ILE A 148 -0.28 0.06 7.25
C ILE A 148 -1.09 -1.22 7.04
N SER A 149 -2.41 -1.11 7.13
CA SER A 149 -3.34 -2.07 6.53
C SER A 149 -3.46 -1.71 5.05
N SER A 150 -2.83 -2.50 4.18
CA SER A 150 -2.59 -2.14 2.77
C SER A 150 -3.88 -1.78 2.02
N GLY A 151 -3.93 -0.60 1.41
CA GLY A 151 -5.10 -0.09 0.72
C GLY A 151 -5.57 -0.93 -0.47
N CYS A 152 -4.66 -1.70 -1.10
CA CYS A 152 -5.00 -2.57 -2.21
C CYS A 152 -5.72 -3.87 -1.81
N PHE A 153 -5.58 -4.33 -0.55
CA PHE A 153 -6.30 -5.51 -0.04
C PHE A 153 -6.29 -5.54 1.48
N SER A 154 -7.41 -5.24 2.08
CA SER A 154 -7.62 -5.31 3.54
C SER A 154 -9.05 -5.67 3.89
N MET A 155 -9.22 -6.35 5.00
CA MET A 155 -10.51 -6.70 5.60
C MET A 155 -10.67 -5.95 6.92
N TYR A 156 -11.88 -5.48 7.20
CA TYR A 156 -12.20 -4.64 8.35
C TYR A 156 -13.44 -5.14 9.07
N ARG A 157 -13.49 -4.99 10.38
CA ARG A 157 -14.73 -5.10 11.16
C ARG A 157 -15.62 -3.91 10.84
N THR A 158 -16.77 -4.17 10.19
CA THR A 158 -17.65 -3.11 9.63
C THR A 158 -18.10 -2.11 10.70
N ALA A 159 -18.43 -2.56 11.90
CA ALA A 159 -18.86 -1.69 12.99
C ALA A 159 -17.76 -0.69 13.38
N ILE A 160 -16.53 -1.19 13.60
CA ILE A 160 -15.38 -0.35 13.96
C ILE A 160 -15.01 0.61 12.82
N LEU A 161 -15.02 0.12 11.57
CA LEU A 161 -14.75 0.96 10.40
C LEU A 161 -15.75 2.14 10.30
N ARG A 162 -17.04 1.90 10.60
CA ARG A 162 -18.06 2.96 10.64
C ARG A 162 -17.87 3.92 11.80
N GLU A 163 -17.49 3.42 12.97
CA GLU A 163 -17.18 4.24 14.14
C GLU A 163 -16.02 5.20 13.87
N GLN A 164 -15.02 4.76 13.10
CA GLN A 164 -13.92 5.61 12.63
C GLN A 164 -14.33 6.57 11.49
N GLY A 165 -15.59 6.53 11.01
CA GLY A 165 -16.07 7.35 9.91
C GLY A 165 -15.75 6.83 8.51
N GLY A 166 -15.23 5.61 8.37
CA GLY A 166 -14.78 5.04 7.10
C GLY A 166 -13.38 5.51 6.70
N TRP A 167 -13.14 5.58 5.40
CA TRP A 167 -11.89 6.12 4.85
C TRP A 167 -11.99 7.63 4.68
N SER A 168 -10.96 8.35 5.10
CA SER A 168 -10.89 9.81 5.02
C SER A 168 -9.96 10.25 3.89
N ASP A 169 -10.26 11.34 3.23
CA ASP A 169 -9.48 11.98 2.18
C ASP A 169 -8.55 13.10 2.68
N ARG A 170 -8.40 13.23 4.00
CA ARG A 170 -7.58 14.29 4.64
C ARG A 170 -6.07 14.09 4.43
N THR A 171 -5.65 12.92 3.95
CA THR A 171 -4.27 12.63 3.53
C THR A 171 -4.24 11.86 2.21
N MET A 172 -3.10 11.86 1.51
CA MET A 172 -2.92 11.10 0.26
C MET A 172 -2.70 9.59 0.47
N ALA A 173 -2.69 9.12 1.73
CA ALA A 173 -2.59 7.71 2.12
C ALA A 173 -3.67 7.39 3.17
N GLU A 174 -4.88 7.20 2.68
CA GLU A 174 -6.09 6.94 3.45
C GLU A 174 -6.02 5.66 4.29
N ASP A 175 -5.29 4.67 3.80
CA ASP A 175 -5.07 3.38 4.46
C ASP A 175 -4.14 3.49 5.67
N MET A 176 -3.11 4.31 5.57
CA MET A 176 -2.22 4.64 6.68
C MET A 176 -2.94 5.46 7.75
N ASP A 177 -3.70 6.49 7.33
CA ASP A 177 -4.50 7.32 8.21
C ASP A 177 -5.50 6.47 9.02
N LEU A 178 -6.25 5.62 8.35
CA LEU A 178 -7.19 4.70 8.99
C LEU A 178 -6.46 3.74 9.95
N THR A 179 -5.34 3.17 9.53
CA THR A 179 -4.55 2.25 10.37
C THR A 179 -4.10 2.90 11.68
N TRP A 180 -3.59 4.13 11.59
CA TRP A 180 -3.12 4.83 12.79
C TRP A 180 -4.27 5.33 13.67
N SER A 181 -5.41 5.71 13.07
CA SER A 181 -6.64 6.02 13.80
C SER A 181 -7.17 4.81 14.57
N LEU A 182 -7.15 3.62 13.98
CA LEU A 182 -7.52 2.37 14.65
C LEU A 182 -6.64 2.09 15.88
N TYR A 183 -5.32 2.29 15.78
CA TYR A 183 -4.43 2.14 16.94
C TYR A 183 -4.70 3.15 18.05
N GLN A 184 -5.00 4.40 17.70
CA GLN A 184 -5.36 5.44 18.66
C GLN A 184 -6.70 5.16 19.33
N GLY A 185 -7.61 4.48 18.63
CA GLY A 185 -8.87 3.94 19.17
C GLY A 185 -8.71 2.66 20.02
N GLY A 186 -7.47 2.19 20.25
CA GLY A 186 -7.20 0.98 21.05
C GLY A 186 -7.39 -0.34 20.31
N HIS A 187 -7.63 -0.31 19.00
CA HIS A 187 -7.84 -1.52 18.19
C HIS A 187 -6.52 -2.13 17.70
N ALA A 188 -6.58 -3.42 17.35
CA ALA A 188 -5.47 -4.14 16.73
C ALA A 188 -5.65 -4.23 15.21
N VAL A 189 -4.52 -4.22 14.50
CA VAL A 189 -4.43 -4.54 13.07
C VAL A 189 -3.49 -5.72 12.89
N ARG A 190 -3.84 -6.66 12.01
CA ARG A 190 -3.05 -7.87 11.78
C ARG A 190 -2.52 -7.93 10.35
N PHE A 191 -1.36 -8.54 10.20
CA PHE A 191 -0.79 -8.91 8.91
C PHE A 191 -0.81 -10.43 8.76
N VAL A 192 -1.42 -10.92 7.68
CA VAL A 192 -1.57 -12.33 7.37
C VAL A 192 -0.78 -12.63 6.09
N PRO A 193 0.46 -13.15 6.20
CA PRO A 193 1.35 -13.33 5.04
C PRO A 193 0.88 -14.40 4.05
N GLU A 194 -0.04 -15.28 4.45
CA GLU A 194 -0.64 -16.32 3.61
C GLU A 194 -1.75 -15.78 2.69
N ALA A 195 -2.38 -14.66 3.06
CA ALA A 195 -3.39 -13.99 2.24
C ALA A 195 -2.71 -13.12 1.18
N VAL A 196 -2.61 -13.60 -0.06
CA VAL A 196 -1.81 -12.93 -1.10
C VAL A 196 -2.68 -12.19 -2.10
N CYS A 197 -2.26 -10.99 -2.48
CA CYS A 197 -2.86 -10.19 -3.55
C CYS A 197 -1.81 -9.70 -4.55
N TYR A 198 -2.28 -9.41 -5.78
CA TYR A 198 -1.45 -9.07 -6.92
C TYR A 198 -1.99 -7.80 -7.60
N PRO A 199 -1.60 -6.60 -7.18
CA PRO A 199 -1.93 -5.35 -7.88
C PRO A 199 -1.17 -5.21 -9.19
N ILE A 200 -1.70 -4.38 -10.09
CA ILE A 200 -0.98 -3.89 -11.26
C ILE A 200 -0.06 -2.75 -10.79
N GLU A 201 1.24 -2.88 -11.09
CA GLU A 201 2.23 -1.86 -10.74
C GLU A 201 2.56 -0.95 -11.94
N PRO A 202 3.01 0.30 -11.70
CA PRO A 202 3.42 1.21 -12.74
C PRO A 202 4.50 0.65 -13.65
N ARG A 203 4.30 0.75 -14.98
CA ARG A 203 5.24 0.24 -15.99
C ARG A 203 6.22 1.29 -16.48
N THR A 204 5.86 2.56 -16.36
CA THR A 204 6.65 3.70 -16.85
C THR A 204 7.09 4.59 -15.71
N PHE A 205 8.13 5.40 -15.94
CA PHE A 205 8.61 6.37 -14.95
C PHE A 205 7.50 7.37 -14.58
N THR A 206 6.73 7.86 -15.54
CA THR A 206 5.67 8.85 -15.28
C THR A 206 4.65 8.31 -14.28
N LEU A 207 4.14 7.11 -14.51
CA LEU A 207 3.17 6.47 -13.60
C LEU A 207 3.79 6.17 -12.23
N MET A 208 5.04 5.68 -12.21
CA MET A 208 5.77 5.44 -10.96
C MET A 208 5.98 6.76 -10.18
N ALA A 209 6.37 7.83 -10.86
CA ALA A 209 6.56 9.13 -10.24
C ALA A 209 5.27 9.69 -9.62
N THR A 210 4.12 9.53 -10.30
CA THR A 210 2.80 9.90 -9.77
C THR A 210 2.48 9.12 -8.49
N GLN A 211 2.68 7.79 -8.50
CA GLN A 211 2.44 6.93 -7.34
C GLN A 211 3.37 7.31 -6.17
N LEU A 212 4.69 7.47 -6.44
CA LEU A 212 5.68 7.81 -5.41
C LEU A 212 5.44 9.19 -4.80
N ARG A 213 5.07 10.18 -5.63
CA ARG A 213 4.69 11.51 -5.17
C ARG A 213 3.53 11.41 -4.18
N ARG A 214 2.47 10.69 -4.53
CA ARG A 214 1.30 10.49 -3.66
C ARG A 214 1.68 9.79 -2.35
N TRP A 215 2.43 8.70 -2.40
CA TRP A 215 2.83 7.94 -1.22
C TRP A 215 3.75 8.72 -0.29
N SER A 216 4.73 9.43 -0.85
CA SER A 216 5.65 10.25 -0.07
C SER A 216 4.93 11.40 0.65
N HIS A 217 4.05 12.14 -0.04
CA HIS A 217 3.23 13.16 0.59
C HIS A 217 2.28 12.56 1.62
N GLY A 218 1.59 11.45 1.30
CA GLY A 218 0.68 10.77 2.20
C GLY A 218 1.35 10.34 3.50
N PHE A 219 2.58 9.80 3.45
CA PHE A 219 3.34 9.46 4.65
C PHE A 219 3.64 10.70 5.50
N VAL A 220 4.16 11.76 4.90
CA VAL A 220 4.52 12.99 5.61
C VAL A 220 3.27 13.67 6.22
N GLN A 221 2.16 13.70 5.48
CA GLN A 221 0.88 14.22 5.95
C GLN A 221 0.35 13.42 7.15
N ASN A 222 0.45 12.08 7.12
CA ASN A 222 0.05 11.23 8.23
C ASN A 222 0.95 11.44 9.46
N VAL A 223 2.26 11.58 9.31
CA VAL A 223 3.15 11.93 10.42
C VAL A 223 2.74 13.26 11.06
N ARG A 224 2.44 14.27 10.24
CA ARG A 224 1.99 15.58 10.71
C ARG A 224 0.63 15.52 11.39
N LEU A 225 -0.30 14.75 10.85
CA LEU A 225 -1.66 14.62 11.38
C LEU A 225 -1.70 13.87 12.70
N HIS A 226 -0.96 12.77 12.79
CA HIS A 226 -1.03 11.83 13.91
C HIS A 226 0.08 11.98 14.94
N TRP A 227 0.97 12.96 14.85
CA TRP A 227 2.18 13.05 15.67
C TRP A 227 1.91 12.95 17.19
N ARG A 228 0.81 13.56 17.68
CA ARG A 228 0.43 13.46 19.09
C ARG A 228 -0.01 12.05 19.48
N GLY A 229 -0.83 11.41 18.65
CA GLY A 229 -1.28 10.03 18.86
C GLY A 229 -0.14 9.01 18.75
N LEU A 230 0.85 9.25 17.88
CA LEU A 230 2.04 8.40 17.78
C LEU A 230 2.83 8.33 19.08
N LEU A 231 2.82 9.39 19.89
CA LEU A 231 3.50 9.41 21.21
C LEU A 231 2.86 8.44 22.21
N THR A 232 1.59 8.12 22.06
CA THR A 232 0.82 7.24 22.95
C THR A 232 0.88 5.76 22.54
N VAL A 233 1.39 5.43 21.35
CA VAL A 233 1.49 4.07 20.83
C VAL A 233 2.98 3.72 20.64
N PRO A 234 3.68 3.18 21.66
CA PRO A 234 5.15 3.15 21.73
C PRO A 234 5.83 2.48 20.52
N TYR A 235 5.41 1.28 20.12
CA TYR A 235 6.03 0.59 18.99
C TYR A 235 5.77 1.29 17.65
N LEU A 236 4.54 1.77 17.44
CA LEU A 236 4.18 2.52 16.24
C LEU A 236 5.04 3.78 16.09
N ARG A 237 5.25 4.50 17.22
CA ARG A 237 6.15 5.65 17.26
C ARG A 237 7.55 5.30 16.76
N SER A 238 8.12 4.20 17.25
CA SER A 238 9.46 3.76 16.86
C SER A 238 9.51 3.37 15.39
N ALA A 239 8.52 2.63 14.89
CA ALA A 239 8.43 2.24 13.48
C ALA A 239 8.32 3.46 12.55
N VAL A 240 7.49 4.45 12.92
CA VAL A 240 7.36 5.71 12.17
C VAL A 240 8.65 6.53 12.23
N ALA A 241 9.31 6.60 13.39
CA ALA A 241 10.59 7.31 13.52
C ALA A 241 11.67 6.69 12.63
N VAL A 242 11.78 5.36 12.57
CA VAL A 242 12.70 4.65 11.66
C VAL A 242 12.35 4.93 10.19
N ALA A 243 11.08 4.85 9.82
CA ALA A 243 10.65 5.14 8.45
C ALA A 243 10.92 6.60 8.06
N PHE A 244 10.71 7.54 8.97
CA PHE A 244 11.00 8.96 8.75
C PHE A 244 12.51 9.22 8.65
N TRP A 245 13.34 8.56 9.47
CA TRP A 245 14.80 8.62 9.38
C TRP A 245 15.28 8.12 8.02
N ASP A 246 14.78 6.97 7.56
CA ASP A 246 15.13 6.40 6.25
C ASP A 246 14.71 7.35 5.11
N ALA A 247 13.51 7.90 5.19
CA ALA A 247 12.99 8.85 4.21
C ALA A 247 13.71 10.20 4.16
N THR A 248 14.43 10.59 5.22
CA THR A 248 15.10 11.90 5.33
C THR A 248 16.61 11.77 5.38
N ILE A 249 17.15 11.30 6.49
CA ILE A 249 18.61 11.28 6.72
C ILE A 249 19.30 10.29 5.79
N ALA A 250 18.78 9.06 5.69
CA ALA A 250 19.35 8.08 4.78
C ALA A 250 19.23 8.55 3.33
N ALA A 251 18.08 9.10 2.93
CA ALA A 251 17.90 9.69 1.60
C ALA A 251 18.87 10.83 1.31
N ALA A 252 19.11 11.74 2.27
CA ALA A 252 20.10 12.82 2.12
C ALA A 252 21.53 12.28 1.99
N VAL A 253 21.89 11.24 2.79
CA VAL A 253 23.18 10.57 2.66
C VAL A 253 23.36 9.98 1.26
N TYR A 254 22.36 9.26 0.76
CA TYR A 254 22.40 8.65 -0.57
C TYR A 254 22.50 9.67 -1.71
N LEU A 255 21.67 10.70 -1.67
CA LEU A 255 21.53 11.63 -2.81
C LEU A 255 22.55 12.76 -2.79
N VAL A 256 23.08 13.14 -1.61
CA VAL A 256 23.94 14.32 -1.47
C VAL A 256 25.30 13.94 -0.89
N VAL A 257 25.34 13.33 0.29
CA VAL A 257 26.59 13.15 1.04
C VAL A 257 27.56 12.20 0.32
N LEU A 258 27.10 11.02 -0.11
CA LEU A 258 27.98 10.06 -0.82
C LEU A 258 28.53 10.60 -2.12
N PRO A 259 27.72 11.18 -3.04
CA PRO A 259 28.27 11.78 -4.26
C PRO A 259 29.25 12.93 -3.99
N LEU A 260 28.89 13.83 -3.05
CA LEU A 260 29.72 14.97 -2.70
C LEU A 260 31.07 14.53 -2.14
N LEU A 261 31.10 13.58 -1.20
CA LEU A 261 32.35 13.05 -0.65
C LEU A 261 33.18 12.32 -1.70
N ALA A 262 32.55 11.57 -2.61
CA ALA A 262 33.28 10.90 -3.70
C ALA A 262 34.02 11.89 -4.60
N VAL A 263 33.38 13.04 -4.88
CA VAL A 263 33.97 14.13 -5.69
C VAL A 263 35.02 14.89 -4.90
N LEU A 264 34.70 15.40 -3.70
CA LEU A 264 35.58 16.23 -2.90
C LEU A 264 36.89 15.52 -2.51
N LEU A 265 36.81 14.22 -2.19
CA LEU A 265 37.95 13.41 -1.79
C LEU A 265 38.63 12.72 -2.97
N ALA A 266 38.11 12.88 -4.19
CA ALA A 266 38.56 12.18 -5.40
C ALA A 266 38.61 10.63 -5.19
N ARG A 267 37.61 10.10 -4.46
CA ARG A 267 37.54 8.67 -4.06
C ARG A 267 36.25 8.03 -4.56
N PRO A 268 36.17 7.57 -5.84
CA PRO A 268 34.93 7.04 -6.42
C PRO A 268 34.42 5.78 -5.70
N TRP A 269 35.28 5.04 -5.00
CA TRP A 269 34.87 3.87 -4.21
C TRP A 269 33.94 4.20 -3.04
N ILE A 270 33.82 5.47 -2.61
CA ILE A 270 32.83 5.92 -1.63
C ILE A 270 31.39 5.63 -2.12
N LEU A 271 31.19 5.61 -3.44
CA LEU A 271 29.90 5.23 -4.03
C LEU A 271 29.50 3.78 -3.77
N LEU A 272 30.41 2.90 -3.33
CA LEU A 272 30.05 1.57 -2.83
C LEU A 272 29.14 1.66 -1.58
N GLY A 273 29.12 2.81 -0.89
CA GLY A 273 28.12 3.08 0.14
C GLY A 273 26.67 2.89 -0.30
N TYR A 274 26.37 3.00 -1.60
CA TYR A 274 25.03 2.72 -2.15
C TYR A 274 24.56 1.28 -1.94
N VAL A 275 25.49 0.35 -1.78
CA VAL A 275 25.18 -1.08 -1.62
C VAL A 275 25.65 -1.65 -0.28
N ILE A 276 26.03 -0.79 0.68
CA ILE A 276 26.57 -1.22 1.99
C ILE A 276 25.56 -2.06 2.78
N ASP A 277 24.28 -1.76 2.64
CA ASP A 277 23.19 -2.48 3.27
C ASP A 277 22.59 -3.59 2.39
N ALA A 278 23.17 -3.84 1.21
CA ALA A 278 22.70 -4.88 0.31
C ALA A 278 22.53 -6.26 0.99
N PRO A 279 23.44 -6.73 1.86
CA PRO A 279 23.25 -8.00 2.57
C PRO A 279 21.98 -8.00 3.44
N ALA A 280 21.70 -6.91 4.16
CA ALA A 280 20.54 -6.78 5.02
C ALA A 280 19.22 -6.78 4.23
N VAL A 281 19.24 -6.25 3.01
CA VAL A 281 18.10 -6.26 2.09
C VAL A 281 17.97 -7.61 1.37
N LEU A 282 19.08 -8.15 0.86
CA LEU A 282 19.07 -9.33 0.02
C LEU A 282 18.74 -10.62 0.78
N VAL A 283 19.17 -10.75 2.04
CA VAL A 283 18.88 -11.98 2.82
C VAL A 283 17.37 -12.21 2.97
N PRO A 284 16.54 -11.25 3.45
CA PRO A 284 15.11 -11.45 3.52
C PRO A 284 14.45 -11.61 2.14
N VAL A 285 14.92 -10.86 1.13
CA VAL A 285 14.40 -10.97 -0.25
C VAL A 285 14.63 -12.38 -0.80
N LEU A 286 15.84 -12.91 -0.68
CA LEU A 286 16.15 -14.25 -1.15
C LEU A 286 15.43 -15.34 -0.35
N ALA A 287 15.26 -15.16 0.96
CA ALA A 287 14.44 -16.06 1.79
C ALA A 287 12.96 -16.06 1.35
N GLY A 288 12.39 -14.89 1.10
CA GLY A 288 11.03 -14.75 0.59
C GLY A 288 10.85 -15.33 -0.81
N ALA A 289 11.83 -15.09 -1.70
CA ALA A 289 11.84 -15.62 -3.06
C ALA A 289 12.04 -17.16 -3.08
N ALA A 290 12.85 -17.70 -2.16
CA ALA A 290 13.06 -19.14 -2.03
C ALA A 290 11.76 -19.87 -1.65
N ARG A 291 11.05 -19.35 -0.65
CA ARG A 291 9.73 -19.90 -0.23
C ARG A 291 8.72 -19.91 -1.38
N ARG A 292 8.83 -18.96 -2.32
CA ARG A 292 7.96 -18.82 -3.50
C ARG A 292 8.52 -19.48 -4.76
N ARG A 293 9.72 -20.12 -4.69
CA ARG A 293 10.45 -20.72 -5.82
C ARG A 293 10.79 -19.72 -6.94
N GLU A 294 11.05 -18.46 -6.57
CA GLU A 294 11.28 -17.35 -7.50
C GLU A 294 12.69 -16.72 -7.40
N ILE A 295 13.68 -17.45 -6.86
CA ILE A 295 15.05 -16.92 -6.62
C ILE A 295 15.65 -16.29 -7.88
N ARG A 296 15.53 -16.94 -9.06
CA ARG A 296 16.08 -16.41 -10.32
C ARG A 296 15.45 -15.07 -10.70
N ARG A 297 14.13 -14.93 -10.51
CA ARG A 297 13.40 -13.68 -10.74
C ARG A 297 13.87 -12.59 -9.78
N ALA A 298 14.04 -12.92 -8.52
CA ALA A 298 14.52 -11.99 -7.51
C ALA A 298 15.93 -11.48 -7.84
N LEU A 299 16.89 -12.38 -8.10
CA LEU A 299 18.24 -11.98 -8.46
C LEU A 299 18.30 -11.10 -9.70
N ALA A 300 17.53 -11.43 -10.75
CA ALA A 300 17.45 -10.61 -11.97
C ALA A 300 16.79 -9.23 -11.74
N SER A 301 16.06 -9.05 -10.64
CA SER A 301 15.34 -7.82 -10.31
C SER A 301 16.11 -6.91 -9.33
N VAL A 302 17.15 -7.41 -8.65
CA VAL A 302 17.94 -6.64 -7.66
C VAL A 302 18.48 -5.31 -8.22
N PRO A 303 19.06 -5.22 -9.43
CA PRO A 303 19.55 -3.93 -9.94
C PRO A 303 18.45 -2.88 -10.05
N ALA A 304 17.24 -3.28 -10.43
CA ALA A 304 16.09 -2.39 -10.55
C ALA A 304 15.64 -1.82 -9.20
N PHE A 305 15.85 -2.56 -8.11
CA PHE A 305 15.56 -2.08 -6.76
C PHE A 305 16.44 -0.88 -6.38
N PHE A 306 17.72 -0.88 -6.68
CA PHE A 306 18.61 0.25 -6.38
C PHE A 306 18.21 1.50 -7.19
N VAL A 307 17.76 1.33 -8.44
CA VAL A 307 17.20 2.43 -9.24
C VAL A 307 15.94 2.99 -8.56
N LEU A 308 14.98 2.12 -8.21
CA LEU A 308 13.74 2.54 -7.57
C LEU A 308 14.01 3.21 -6.22
N ARG A 309 14.91 2.66 -5.40
CA ARG A 309 15.30 3.22 -4.10
C ARG A 309 15.84 4.64 -4.21
N THR A 310 16.68 4.90 -5.20
CA THR A 310 17.21 6.26 -5.45
C THR A 310 16.08 7.23 -5.81
N VAL A 311 15.16 6.80 -6.66
CA VAL A 311 13.99 7.61 -7.04
C VAL A 311 13.06 7.83 -5.84
N ASN A 312 12.79 6.80 -5.04
CA ASN A 312 12.01 6.91 -3.79
C ASN A 312 12.61 7.97 -2.86
N ALA A 313 13.94 7.91 -2.61
CA ALA A 313 14.63 8.88 -1.76
C ALA A 313 14.41 10.32 -2.23
N LEU A 314 14.48 10.57 -3.54
CA LEU A 314 14.23 11.89 -4.12
C LEU A 314 12.81 12.38 -3.85
N PHE A 315 11.78 11.52 -4.07
CA PHE A 315 10.39 11.90 -3.84
C PHE A 315 10.09 12.15 -2.37
N PHE A 316 10.66 11.36 -1.46
CA PHE A 316 10.51 11.58 -0.02
C PHE A 316 11.12 12.91 0.44
N LEU A 317 12.36 13.22 0.04
CA LEU A 317 12.97 14.51 0.38
C LEU A 317 12.17 15.69 -0.17
N ARG A 318 11.66 15.58 -1.41
CA ARG A 318 10.77 16.59 -1.98
C ARG A 318 9.49 16.76 -1.20
N ALA A 319 8.84 15.66 -0.77
CA ALA A 319 7.62 15.70 0.02
C ALA A 319 7.87 16.33 1.40
N VAL A 320 8.96 15.97 2.08
CA VAL A 320 9.34 16.56 3.37
C VAL A 320 9.58 18.06 3.22
N CYS A 321 10.33 18.48 2.20
CA CYS A 321 10.55 19.88 1.91
C CYS A 321 9.24 20.62 1.61
N ALA A 322 8.37 20.06 0.76
CA ALA A 322 7.11 20.68 0.39
C ALA A 322 6.17 20.85 1.59
N GLU A 323 5.98 19.80 2.39
CA GLU A 323 5.00 19.79 3.49
C GLU A 323 5.48 20.54 4.75
N PHE A 324 6.78 20.44 5.12
CA PHE A 324 7.29 21.03 6.36
C PHE A 324 7.98 22.39 6.17
N VAL A 325 8.65 22.61 5.01
CA VAL A 325 9.41 23.84 4.80
C VAL A 325 8.62 24.87 3.98
N LEU A 326 8.00 24.42 2.87
CA LEU A 326 7.30 25.32 1.95
C LEU A 326 5.81 25.46 2.28
N GLY A 327 5.24 24.66 3.17
CA GLY A 327 3.81 24.66 3.50
C GLY A 327 2.90 24.29 2.32
N ARG A 328 3.45 23.59 1.30
CA ARG A 328 2.71 23.19 0.09
C ARG A 328 2.25 21.75 0.24
N SER A 329 0.97 21.54 0.51
CA SER A 329 0.37 20.23 0.66
C SER A 329 -0.22 19.71 -0.65
N LEU A 330 -0.09 18.41 -0.91
CA LEU A 330 -0.72 17.74 -2.05
C LEU A 330 -2.16 17.36 -1.67
N HIS A 331 -3.14 17.83 -2.44
CA HIS A 331 -4.56 17.57 -2.18
C HIS A 331 -5.28 16.90 -3.35
N VAL A 332 -4.65 16.80 -4.52
CA VAL A 332 -5.27 16.24 -5.72
C VAL A 332 -4.84 14.80 -5.88
N TYR A 333 -5.83 13.91 -5.95
CA TYR A 333 -5.60 12.50 -6.20
C TYR A 333 -5.38 12.28 -7.71
N GLU A 334 -4.17 11.86 -8.06
CA GLU A 334 -3.79 11.46 -9.42
C GLU A 334 -3.59 9.94 -9.45
N LYS A 335 -4.18 9.27 -10.45
CA LYS A 335 -4.05 7.83 -10.64
C LYS A 335 -2.63 7.47 -11.08
N GLY A 336 -2.04 6.42 -10.48
CA GLY A 336 -0.65 6.01 -10.71
C GLY A 336 -0.45 4.85 -11.70
N HIS A 337 -1.51 4.42 -12.42
CA HIS A 337 -1.44 3.32 -13.41
C HIS A 337 -2.42 3.52 -14.54
#